data_40dc4253f14612e071e3c0f6189a4faa
#
_entry.id   40dc4253f14612e071e3c0f6189a4faa
#
_cell.length_a   1.000
_cell.length_b   1.000
_cell.length_c   1.000
_cell.angle_alpha   90.00
_cell.angle_beta   90.00
_cell.angle_gamma   90.00
#
_symmetry.space_group_name_H-M   'P 1'
#
loop_
_entity.id
_entity.type
_entity.pdbx_description
1 polymer ?
#
loop_
_entity_poly.entity_id
_entity_poly.type
_entity_poly.pdbx_seq_one_letter_code
_entity_poly.pdbx_strand_id
1 'polypeptide(L)'
;MQIDEPVGLYGKPLADNWVPMEVTWFYNPDERIKPQPDIAAFGSTAFAASAATCEQLRPHIQDYVEFLPINVDGWRWYIIHVLAREDVFNEQESRRFLRPDGTPSRMFEKLVLDGQRAKNGVLFRVTGLGLGIFTTDLPHSFKHIIKNLKLTGLTFQDMD
;
A
#
# COMPACT_ATOMS: atom_id res chain seq x y z
N MET A 1 6.80 3.22 -11.23
CA MET A 1 7.51 4.43 -10.75
C MET A 1 8.88 4.02 -10.25
N GLN A 2 9.94 4.66 -10.70
CA GLN A 2 11.33 4.31 -10.37
C GLN A 2 11.95 5.40 -9.50
N ILE A 3 12.71 5.00 -8.50
CA ILE A 3 13.50 5.86 -7.60
C ILE A 3 14.95 5.39 -7.62
N ASP A 4 15.88 6.33 -7.59
CA ASP A 4 17.32 6.05 -7.66
C ASP A 4 17.89 5.62 -6.31
N GLU A 5 17.22 5.94 -5.19
CA GLU A 5 17.63 5.56 -3.85
C GLU A 5 16.51 4.79 -3.11
N PRO A 6 16.86 3.79 -2.29
CA PRO A 6 15.87 3.09 -1.49
C PRO A 6 15.31 4.00 -0.40
N VAL A 7 14.00 4.18 -0.38
CA VAL A 7 13.28 4.92 0.64
C VAL A 7 12.62 3.97 1.62
N GLY A 8 12.86 4.18 2.90
CA GLY A 8 12.36 3.33 3.99
C GLY A 8 10.86 3.52 4.29
N LEU A 9 10.00 3.21 3.33
CA LEU A 9 8.53 3.33 3.45
C LEU A 9 7.93 2.12 4.19
N TYR A 10 8.32 1.94 5.45
CA TYR A 10 8.01 0.72 6.22
C TYR A 10 6.99 0.95 7.35
N GLY A 11 6.20 2.03 7.28
CA GLY A 11 5.16 2.33 8.26
C GLY A 11 5.66 3.09 9.49
N LYS A 12 6.83 3.72 9.44
CA LYS A 12 7.29 4.71 10.42
C LYS A 12 7.14 6.11 9.83
N PRO A 13 6.66 7.11 10.60
CA PRO A 13 6.49 8.47 10.09
C PRO A 13 7.79 9.05 9.53
N LEU A 14 7.70 9.72 8.39
CA LEU A 14 8.82 10.33 7.66
C LEU A 14 8.59 11.82 7.37
N ALA A 15 7.36 12.33 7.55
CA ALA A 15 6.96 13.67 7.11
C ALA A 15 7.84 14.79 7.65
N ASP A 16 8.30 14.70 8.91
CA ASP A 16 9.08 15.76 9.57
C ASP A 16 10.44 16.04 8.91
N ASN A 17 11.03 15.01 8.29
CA ASN A 17 12.34 15.10 7.64
C ASN A 17 12.28 14.80 6.13
N TRP A 18 11.07 14.80 5.58
CA TRP A 18 10.88 14.46 4.18
C TRP A 18 11.33 15.58 3.24
N VAL A 19 12.14 15.22 2.28
CA VAL A 19 12.54 16.10 1.19
C VAL A 19 11.90 15.58 -0.09
N PRO A 20 11.12 16.40 -0.81
CA PRO A 20 10.53 16.00 -2.09
C PRO A 20 11.60 15.53 -3.07
N MET A 21 11.39 14.37 -3.68
CA MET A 21 12.30 13.78 -4.66
C MET A 21 11.68 13.84 -6.07
N GLU A 22 12.55 13.84 -7.07
CA GLU A 22 12.16 13.66 -8.46
C GLU A 22 11.99 12.18 -8.75
N VAL A 23 10.89 11.85 -9.42
CA VAL A 23 10.51 10.47 -9.77
C VAL A 23 10.09 10.42 -11.23
N THR A 24 10.43 9.37 -11.91
CA THR A 24 9.99 9.11 -13.28
C THR A 24 9.11 7.86 -13.36
N TRP A 25 8.26 7.82 -14.39
CA TRP A 25 7.49 6.62 -14.67
C TRP A 25 8.41 5.51 -15.18
N PHE A 26 8.20 4.33 -14.63
CA PHE A 26 8.77 3.11 -15.21
C PHE A 26 7.76 2.52 -16.21
N TYR A 27 8.15 2.41 -17.45
CA TYR A 27 7.37 1.79 -18.51
C TYR A 27 8.01 0.47 -18.90
N ASN A 28 7.22 -0.58 -18.96
CA ASN A 28 7.64 -1.80 -19.62
C ASN A 28 7.53 -1.54 -21.14
N PRO A 29 8.63 -1.65 -21.92
CA PRO A 29 8.60 -1.38 -23.34
C PRO A 29 7.68 -2.30 -24.15
N ASP A 30 7.35 -3.47 -23.58
CA ASP A 30 6.44 -4.45 -24.20
C ASP A 30 4.96 -4.17 -23.87
N GLU A 31 4.67 -3.23 -22.98
CA GLU A 31 3.30 -2.84 -22.66
C GLU A 31 2.80 -1.72 -23.56
N ARG A 32 1.55 -1.87 -24.04
CA ARG A 32 0.88 -0.78 -24.77
C ARG A 32 0.78 0.44 -23.86
N ILE A 33 0.98 1.63 -24.40
CA ILE A 33 0.77 2.90 -23.71
C ILE A 33 -0.66 2.90 -23.14
N LYS A 34 -0.76 2.81 -21.82
CA LYS A 34 -2.03 2.91 -21.11
C LYS A 34 -2.21 4.35 -20.61
N PRO A 35 -3.44 4.81 -20.41
CA PRO A 35 -3.70 6.08 -19.74
C PRO A 35 -2.99 6.08 -18.37
N GLN A 36 -2.50 7.26 -17.95
CA GLN A 36 -1.90 7.43 -16.64
C GLN A 36 -2.92 7.07 -15.55
N PRO A 37 -2.57 6.20 -14.59
CA PRO A 37 -3.48 5.84 -13.51
C PRO A 37 -3.62 6.97 -12.48
N ASP A 38 -4.72 6.98 -11.74
CA ASP A 38 -4.92 7.90 -10.62
C ASP A 38 -4.00 7.56 -9.45
N ILE A 39 -3.76 6.26 -9.23
CA ILE A 39 -2.89 5.72 -8.18
C ILE A 39 -1.95 4.70 -8.81
N ALA A 40 -0.69 4.75 -8.44
CA ALA A 40 0.34 3.81 -8.90
C ALA A 40 1.09 3.19 -7.72
N ALA A 41 1.63 1.99 -7.91
CA ALA A 41 2.55 1.40 -6.95
C ALA A 41 3.82 2.26 -6.86
N PHE A 42 4.29 2.48 -5.64
CA PHE A 42 5.56 3.14 -5.34
C PHE A 42 6.48 2.14 -4.63
N GLY A 43 7.34 1.51 -5.40
CA GLY A 43 8.05 0.32 -4.91
C GLY A 43 7.07 -0.81 -4.53
N SER A 44 7.44 -1.59 -3.54
CA SER A 44 6.62 -2.71 -3.02
C SER A 44 5.87 -2.40 -1.72
N THR A 45 6.00 -1.17 -1.19
CA THR A 45 5.62 -0.87 0.20
C THR A 45 4.73 0.35 0.35
N ALA A 46 4.40 1.03 -0.75
CA ALA A 46 3.56 2.23 -0.74
C ALA A 46 2.84 2.41 -2.09
N PHE A 47 1.98 3.39 -2.14
CA PHE A 47 1.35 3.90 -3.37
C PHE A 47 1.78 5.34 -3.60
N ALA A 48 1.54 5.85 -4.81
CA ALA A 48 1.59 7.28 -5.08
C ALA A 48 0.36 7.68 -5.91
N ALA A 49 -0.10 8.90 -5.70
CA ALA A 49 -1.24 9.45 -6.40
C ALA A 49 -1.02 10.92 -6.74
N SER A 50 -1.72 11.39 -7.77
CA SER A 50 -1.71 12.81 -8.14
C SER A 50 -2.26 13.68 -7.00
N ALA A 51 -1.92 14.98 -7.00
CA ALA A 51 -2.44 15.91 -5.99
C ALA A 51 -3.97 15.92 -5.96
N ALA A 52 -4.63 15.93 -7.10
CA ALA A 52 -6.10 15.93 -7.21
C ALA A 52 -6.71 14.63 -6.65
N THR A 53 -6.09 13.48 -6.91
CA THR A 53 -6.52 12.20 -6.35
C THR A 53 -6.33 12.17 -4.83
N CYS A 54 -5.21 12.69 -4.32
CA CYS A 54 -4.95 12.78 -2.89
C CYS A 54 -5.97 13.67 -2.17
N GLU A 55 -6.43 14.76 -2.76
CA GLU A 55 -7.49 15.59 -2.19
C GLU A 55 -8.80 14.82 -2.03
N GLN A 56 -9.15 13.97 -3.00
CA GLN A 56 -10.33 13.11 -2.90
C GLN A 56 -10.20 12.03 -1.83
N LEU A 57 -9.00 11.46 -1.66
CA LEU A 57 -8.74 10.40 -0.71
C LEU A 57 -8.56 10.90 0.73
N ARG A 58 -8.01 12.11 0.90
CA ARG A 58 -7.65 12.66 2.22
C ARG A 58 -8.74 12.56 3.28
N PRO A 59 -10.01 12.95 3.03
CA PRO A 59 -11.07 12.86 4.03
C PRO A 59 -11.32 11.44 4.53
N HIS A 60 -10.97 10.44 3.76
CA HIS A 60 -11.24 9.04 4.04
C HIS A 60 -10.08 8.30 4.73
N ILE A 61 -8.83 8.71 4.46
CA ILE A 61 -7.65 7.92 4.87
C ILE A 61 -6.60 8.71 5.65
N GLN A 62 -6.75 10.02 5.87
CA GLN A 62 -5.73 10.86 6.51
C GLN A 62 -5.31 10.39 7.91
N ASP A 63 -6.18 9.71 8.65
CA ASP A 63 -5.88 9.21 9.99
C ASP A 63 -5.01 7.95 9.99
N TYR A 64 -4.80 7.33 8.82
CA TYR A 64 -4.12 6.04 8.65
C TYR A 64 -2.82 6.14 7.86
N VAL A 65 -2.58 7.26 7.21
CA VAL A 65 -1.46 7.47 6.29
C VAL A 65 -0.80 8.83 6.51
N GLU A 66 0.39 8.99 5.96
CA GLU A 66 0.97 10.30 5.67
C GLU A 66 1.11 10.48 4.16
N PHE A 67 0.99 11.72 3.71
CA PHE A 67 1.15 12.11 2.31
C PHE A 67 2.51 12.79 2.14
N LEU A 68 3.43 12.13 1.46
CA LEU A 68 4.80 12.62 1.27
C LEU A 68 4.94 13.18 -0.14
N PRO A 69 5.22 14.49 -0.31
CA PRO A 69 5.26 15.11 -1.63
C PRO A 69 6.45 14.61 -2.47
N ILE A 70 6.18 14.35 -3.74
CA ILE A 70 7.16 14.02 -4.77
C ILE A 70 6.85 14.80 -6.05
N ASN A 71 7.81 14.88 -6.95
CA ASN A 71 7.59 15.42 -8.29
C ASN A 71 7.74 14.28 -9.30
N VAL A 72 6.71 14.06 -10.09
CA VAL A 72 6.69 13.04 -11.14
C VAL A 72 6.61 13.74 -12.48
N ASP A 73 7.70 13.71 -13.25
CA ASP A 73 7.83 14.39 -14.54
C ASP A 73 7.39 15.88 -14.49
N GLY A 74 7.77 16.58 -13.41
CA GLY A 74 7.44 17.98 -13.17
C GLY A 74 6.06 18.23 -12.54
N TRP A 75 5.27 17.19 -12.27
CA TRP A 75 3.96 17.32 -11.63
C TRP A 75 3.99 16.91 -10.16
N ARG A 76 3.24 17.62 -9.32
CA ARG A 76 3.12 17.28 -7.90
C ARG A 76 2.28 16.02 -7.72
N TRP A 77 2.89 15.01 -7.09
CA TRP A 77 2.30 13.79 -6.61
C TRP A 77 2.57 13.61 -5.12
N TYR A 78 1.92 12.65 -4.51
CA TYR A 78 2.19 12.29 -3.12
C TYR A 78 2.32 10.78 -2.99
N ILE A 79 3.31 10.34 -2.22
CA ILE A 79 3.35 8.98 -1.72
C ILE A 79 2.30 8.86 -0.62
N ILE A 80 1.47 7.84 -0.70
CA ILE A 80 0.53 7.45 0.34
C ILE A 80 1.23 6.40 1.18
N HIS A 81 1.84 6.83 2.27
CA HIS A 81 2.61 5.98 3.18
C HIS A 81 1.73 5.52 4.32
N VAL A 82 1.38 4.24 4.35
CA VAL A 82 0.48 3.65 5.35
C VAL A 82 1.21 3.50 6.68
N LEU A 83 0.69 4.15 7.72
CA LEU A 83 1.22 4.12 9.08
C LEU A 83 0.38 3.25 10.02
N ALA A 84 -0.94 3.13 9.78
CA ALA A 84 -1.83 2.33 10.60
C ALA A 84 -1.41 0.86 10.62
N ARG A 85 -1.52 0.25 11.80
CA ARG A 85 -1.24 -1.18 12.02
C ARG A 85 -2.41 -1.83 12.74
N GLU A 86 -2.74 -3.06 12.31
CA GLU A 86 -3.80 -3.88 12.91
C GLU A 86 -3.23 -5.23 13.34
N ASP A 87 -3.69 -5.71 14.48
CA ASP A 87 -3.33 -7.03 15.01
C ASP A 87 -4.38 -8.08 14.61
N VAL A 88 -4.36 -8.40 13.33
CA VAL A 88 -5.34 -9.32 12.71
C VAL A 88 -4.70 -10.62 12.21
N PHE A 89 -3.41 -10.82 12.43
CA PHE A 89 -2.71 -12.04 12.01
C PHE A 89 -3.12 -13.22 12.90
N ASN A 90 -3.66 -14.27 12.27
CA ASN A 90 -3.96 -15.52 12.93
C ASN A 90 -2.82 -16.53 12.69
N GLU A 91 -1.86 -16.53 13.60
CA GLU A 91 -0.69 -17.41 13.51
C GLU A 91 -1.06 -18.89 13.61
N GLN A 92 -2.09 -19.23 14.40
CA GLN A 92 -2.49 -20.63 14.64
C GLN A 92 -3.10 -21.28 13.39
N GLU A 93 -3.84 -20.52 12.60
CA GLU A 93 -4.47 -21.01 11.37
C GLU A 93 -3.61 -20.79 10.12
N SER A 94 -2.59 -19.96 10.22
CA SER A 94 -1.65 -19.69 9.13
C SER A 94 -0.58 -20.76 9.04
N ARG A 95 -0.10 -21.01 7.83
CA ARG A 95 0.95 -21.99 7.58
C ARG A 95 2.01 -21.41 6.67
N ARG A 96 3.27 -21.52 7.09
CA ARG A 96 4.42 -21.08 6.30
C ARG A 96 4.99 -22.24 5.50
N PHE A 97 5.55 -21.95 4.34
CA PHE A 97 6.42 -22.92 3.67
C PHE A 97 7.61 -23.25 4.56
N LEU A 98 8.04 -24.49 4.52
CA LEU A 98 9.25 -24.94 5.20
C LEU A 98 10.45 -24.80 4.26
N ARG A 99 11.58 -24.43 4.82
CA ARG A 99 12.88 -24.50 4.15
C ARG A 99 13.37 -25.95 4.10
N PRO A 100 14.40 -26.26 3.28
CA PRO A 100 14.96 -27.61 3.23
C PRO A 100 15.47 -28.15 4.57
N ASP A 101 15.84 -27.26 5.50
CA ASP A 101 16.28 -27.62 6.87
C ASP A 101 15.10 -27.80 7.85
N GLY A 102 13.86 -27.74 7.39
CA GLY A 102 12.64 -27.86 8.19
C GLY A 102 12.21 -26.60 8.94
N THR A 103 12.96 -25.49 8.84
CA THR A 103 12.59 -24.23 9.49
C THR A 103 11.52 -23.45 8.68
N PRO A 104 10.62 -22.69 9.33
CA PRO A 104 9.63 -21.88 8.62
C PRO A 104 10.29 -20.79 7.76
N SER A 105 9.82 -20.64 6.52
CA SER A 105 10.22 -19.53 5.65
C SER A 105 9.45 -18.26 5.98
N ARG A 106 9.80 -17.15 5.30
CA ARG A 106 9.02 -15.91 5.36
C ARG A 106 7.75 -15.96 4.51
N MET A 107 7.67 -16.90 3.59
CA MET A 107 6.52 -17.07 2.69
C MET A 107 5.46 -17.96 3.35
N PHE A 108 4.21 -17.66 3.07
CA PHE A 108 3.07 -18.42 3.54
C PHE A 108 2.55 -19.35 2.45
N GLU A 109 2.31 -20.60 2.83
CA GLU A 109 1.49 -21.54 2.07
C GLU A 109 0.01 -21.19 2.25
N LYS A 110 -0.38 -20.81 3.48
CA LYS A 110 -1.70 -20.31 3.84
C LYS A 110 -1.54 -19.16 4.81
N LEU A 111 -2.03 -17.96 4.45
CA LEU A 111 -2.08 -16.80 5.34
C LEU A 111 -3.54 -16.58 5.76
N VAL A 112 -3.78 -16.52 7.06
CA VAL A 112 -5.10 -16.25 7.63
C VAL A 112 -5.06 -14.94 8.41
N LEU A 113 -5.94 -14.03 8.02
CA LEU A 113 -6.15 -12.75 8.69
C LEU A 113 -7.58 -12.73 9.25
N ASP A 114 -7.71 -12.40 10.53
CA ASP A 114 -9.01 -12.24 11.18
C ASP A 114 -9.48 -10.79 11.06
N GLY A 115 -10.22 -10.51 10.00
CA GLY A 115 -10.75 -9.17 9.72
C GLY A 115 -11.71 -8.64 10.79
N GLN A 116 -12.30 -9.50 11.61
CA GLN A 116 -13.20 -9.08 12.71
C GLN A 116 -12.41 -8.44 13.87
N ARG A 117 -11.12 -8.73 13.97
CA ARG A 117 -10.21 -8.10 14.93
C ARG A 117 -9.72 -6.73 14.52
N ALA A 118 -9.93 -6.32 13.27
CA ALA A 118 -9.51 -5.03 12.80
C ALA A 118 -10.29 -3.91 13.50
N LYS A 119 -9.58 -2.90 14.02
CA LYS A 119 -10.19 -1.77 14.75
C LYS A 119 -10.86 -0.78 13.80
N ASN A 120 -10.25 -0.50 12.68
CA ASN A 120 -10.80 0.42 11.68
C ASN A 120 -11.04 -0.24 10.30
N GLY A 121 -10.19 -1.17 9.89
CA GLY A 121 -10.34 -1.94 8.66
C GLY A 121 -10.23 -1.15 7.36
N VAL A 122 -9.88 0.13 7.41
CA VAL A 122 -9.83 1.00 6.21
C VAL A 122 -8.60 0.68 5.37
N LEU A 123 -7.41 0.97 5.89
CA LEU A 123 -6.13 0.77 5.22
C LEU A 123 -5.07 0.60 6.30
N PHE A 124 -4.32 -0.51 6.27
CA PHE A 124 -3.41 -0.84 7.36
C PHE A 124 -2.30 -1.79 6.94
N ARG A 125 -1.27 -1.85 7.77
CA ARG A 125 -0.27 -2.92 7.80
C ARG A 125 -0.63 -3.90 8.92
N VAL A 126 -0.23 -5.14 8.79
CA VAL A 126 -0.50 -6.17 9.79
C VAL A 126 0.70 -6.32 10.72
N THR A 127 0.45 -6.25 12.02
CA THR A 127 1.47 -6.52 13.05
C THR A 127 1.99 -7.95 12.92
N GLY A 128 3.31 -8.13 12.93
CA GLY A 128 3.95 -9.43 12.77
C GLY A 128 4.09 -9.92 11.33
N LEU A 129 3.49 -9.25 10.35
CA LEU A 129 3.73 -9.46 8.94
C LEU A 129 4.67 -8.37 8.38
N GLY A 130 5.27 -8.65 7.22
CA GLY A 130 6.23 -7.76 6.58
C GLY A 130 5.60 -6.47 6.04
N LEU A 131 5.84 -6.16 4.78
CA LEU A 131 5.57 -4.85 4.18
C LEU A 131 4.22 -4.75 3.47
N GLY A 132 3.38 -5.78 3.52
CA GLY A 132 2.07 -5.81 2.89
C GLY A 132 1.13 -4.71 3.40
N ILE A 133 0.29 -4.21 2.51
CA ILE A 133 -0.76 -3.26 2.80
C ILE A 133 -2.09 -3.97 2.58
N PHE A 134 -2.99 -3.82 3.54
CA PHE A 134 -4.25 -4.54 3.59
C PHE A 134 -5.42 -3.57 3.78
N THR A 135 -6.59 -4.02 3.37
CA THR A 135 -7.88 -3.37 3.59
C THR A 135 -8.93 -4.46 3.84
N THR A 136 -10.01 -4.12 4.49
CA THR A 136 -11.14 -5.05 4.65
C THR A 136 -12.11 -4.94 3.48
N ASP A 137 -13.16 -5.77 3.50
CA ASP A 137 -14.28 -5.65 2.56
C ASP A 137 -15.51 -4.92 3.17
N LEU A 138 -15.29 -4.16 4.25
CA LEU A 138 -16.32 -3.34 4.88
C LEU A 138 -16.68 -2.13 4.01
N PRO A 139 -17.91 -1.60 4.10
CA PRO A 139 -18.36 -0.50 3.23
C PRO A 139 -17.51 0.78 3.27
N HIS A 140 -16.81 1.03 4.37
CA HIS A 140 -15.92 2.19 4.55
C HIS A 140 -14.44 1.88 4.26
N SER A 141 -14.14 0.67 3.78
CA SER A 141 -12.78 0.23 3.50
C SER A 141 -12.17 0.94 2.29
N PHE A 142 -10.86 0.93 2.20
CA PHE A 142 -10.13 1.55 1.09
C PHE A 142 -10.53 0.96 -0.27
N LYS A 143 -10.76 -0.35 -0.34
CA LYS A 143 -11.29 -1.03 -1.54
C LYS A 143 -12.59 -0.39 -2.04
N HIS A 144 -13.53 -0.12 -1.13
CA HIS A 144 -14.81 0.51 -1.48
C HIS A 144 -14.68 2.01 -1.78
N ILE A 145 -13.79 2.73 -1.08
CA ILE A 145 -13.50 4.14 -1.37
C ILE A 145 -12.98 4.28 -2.81
N ILE A 146 -11.98 3.49 -3.19
CA ILE A 146 -11.42 3.49 -4.56
C ILE A 146 -12.49 3.20 -5.60
N LYS A 147 -13.34 2.20 -5.35
CA LYS A 147 -14.43 1.83 -6.25
C LYS A 147 -15.48 2.94 -6.39
N ASN A 148 -15.88 3.55 -5.27
CA ASN A 148 -16.90 4.61 -5.26
C ASN A 148 -16.41 5.88 -5.94
N LEU A 149 -15.15 6.24 -5.76
CA LEU A 149 -14.51 7.37 -6.44
C LEU A 149 -14.10 7.05 -7.87
N LYS A 150 -14.27 5.81 -8.33
CA LYS A 150 -13.89 5.32 -9.67
C LYS A 150 -12.42 5.57 -10.02
N LEU A 151 -11.54 5.48 -9.02
CA LEU A 151 -10.12 5.67 -9.20
C LEU A 151 -9.48 4.44 -9.85
N THR A 152 -8.50 4.69 -10.71
CA THR A 152 -7.79 3.66 -11.48
C THR A 152 -6.38 3.41 -10.96
N GLY A 153 -5.81 2.24 -11.29
CA GLY A 153 -4.40 1.93 -11.04
C GLY A 153 -4.14 0.93 -9.91
N LEU A 154 -5.16 0.53 -9.14
CA LEU A 154 -5.03 -0.50 -8.11
C LEU A 154 -5.87 -1.73 -8.44
N THR A 155 -5.33 -2.88 -8.09
CA THR A 155 -6.06 -4.15 -8.03
C THR A 155 -6.04 -4.66 -6.60
N PHE A 156 -7.12 -5.32 -6.20
CA PHE A 156 -7.25 -5.92 -4.87
C PHE A 156 -7.29 -7.43 -5.03
N GLN A 157 -6.50 -8.11 -4.21
CA GLN A 157 -6.48 -9.56 -4.14
C GLN A 157 -7.20 -9.98 -2.86
N ASP A 158 -8.20 -10.84 -3.00
CA ASP A 158 -8.88 -11.41 -1.85
C ASP A 158 -7.94 -12.42 -1.15
N MET A 159 -7.98 -12.40 0.18
CA MET A 159 -7.22 -13.30 1.05
C MET A 159 -8.23 -14.34 1.58
N ASP A 160 -8.33 -15.46 0.89
CA ASP A 160 -9.17 -16.61 1.30
C ASP A 160 -8.41 -17.57 2.20
#